data_456f9e997dd90da554ad7fb6538d3777
#
_entry.id   456f9e997dd90da554ad7fb6538d3777
#
_cell.length_a   1.000
_cell.length_b   1.000
_cell.length_c   1.000
_cell.angle_alpha   90.00
_cell.angle_beta   90.00
_cell.angle_gamma   90.00
#
_symmetry.space_group_name_H-M   'P 1'
#
loop_
_entity.id
_entity.type
_entity.pdbx_description
1 polymer ?
#
loop_
_entity_poly.entity_id
_entity_poly.type
_entity_poly.pdbx_seq_one_letter_code
_entity_poly.pdbx_strand_id
1 'polypeptide(L)'
;MDKLSSKVFVCGVDAMDPRLTRKYIDMGLMPNAKKMLERGAAREDLVMLGCMPTVTPPQWTTMATGATPQVHGITSFYRLGGDLDLINMNLDSRLCHAEQLWNVTAEAGLKTLVWHWPGSAWPPSSDSPNLT
;
A
#
# COMPACT_ATOMS: atom_id res chain seq x y z
N MET A 1 1.25 26.52 -0.16
CA MET A 1 0.44 25.64 -1.03
C MET A 1 -0.90 25.45 -0.35
N ASP A 2 -2.00 25.81 -1.00
CA ASP A 2 -3.31 25.65 -0.42
C ASP A 2 -3.67 24.17 -0.31
N LYS A 3 -4.37 23.79 0.75
CA LYS A 3 -4.80 22.40 0.95
C LYS A 3 -5.83 22.01 -0.10
N LEU A 4 -5.55 21.00 -0.89
CA LEU A 4 -6.49 20.46 -1.88
C LEU A 4 -7.63 19.67 -1.23
N SER A 5 -7.41 19.12 -0.04
CA SER A 5 -8.42 18.37 0.72
C SER A 5 -8.13 18.47 2.22
N SER A 6 -9.17 18.40 3.04
CA SER A 6 -9.07 18.34 4.50
C SER A 6 -8.86 16.93 5.03
N LYS A 7 -9.22 15.92 4.23
CA LYS A 7 -9.11 14.49 4.57
C LYS A 7 -8.74 13.69 3.34
N VAL A 8 -7.91 12.68 3.54
CA VAL A 8 -7.53 11.71 2.51
C VAL A 8 -7.82 10.30 3.05
N PHE A 9 -8.42 9.48 2.24
CA PHE A 9 -8.65 8.07 2.52
C PHE A 9 -8.01 7.24 1.41
N VAL A 10 -7.10 6.34 1.78
CA VAL A 10 -6.43 5.42 0.86
C VAL A 10 -6.94 4.01 1.16
N CYS A 11 -7.55 3.37 0.18
CA CYS A 11 -8.06 2.00 0.30
C CYS A 11 -7.33 1.10 -0.68
N GLY A 12 -6.58 0.13 -0.18
CA GLY A 12 -5.98 -0.92 -0.98
C GLY A 12 -6.84 -2.18 -0.99
N VAL A 13 -6.93 -2.84 -2.13
CA VAL A 13 -7.60 -4.13 -2.28
C VAL A 13 -6.62 -5.11 -2.90
N ASP A 14 -6.20 -6.11 -2.11
CA ASP A 14 -5.25 -7.11 -2.57
C ASP A 14 -5.85 -8.02 -3.64
N ALA A 15 -5.03 -8.46 -4.60
CA ALA A 15 -5.40 -9.40 -5.66
C ALA A 15 -6.64 -9.01 -6.51
N MET A 16 -6.99 -7.72 -6.58
CA MET A 16 -8.12 -7.25 -7.38
C MET A 16 -7.80 -7.31 -8.88
N ASP A 17 -8.25 -8.35 -9.57
CA ASP A 17 -8.05 -8.52 -11.01
C ASP A 17 -8.84 -7.45 -11.80
N PRO A 18 -8.19 -6.65 -12.64
CA PRO A 18 -8.82 -5.55 -13.36
C PRO A 18 -9.86 -6.03 -14.39
N ARG A 19 -9.65 -7.18 -15.02
CA ARG A 19 -10.57 -7.73 -16.03
C ARG A 19 -11.83 -8.27 -15.37
N LEU A 20 -11.69 -8.97 -14.23
CA LEU A 20 -12.85 -9.45 -13.46
C LEU A 20 -13.62 -8.28 -12.85
N THR A 21 -12.91 -7.28 -12.35
CA THR A 21 -13.53 -6.05 -11.84
C THR A 21 -14.35 -5.36 -12.92
N ARG A 22 -13.81 -5.14 -14.10
CA ARG A 22 -14.55 -4.56 -15.25
C ARG A 22 -15.78 -5.39 -15.58
N LYS A 23 -15.60 -6.70 -15.73
CA LYS A 23 -16.72 -7.63 -16.01
C LYS A 23 -17.84 -7.49 -14.98
N TYR A 24 -17.53 -7.48 -13.69
CA TYR A 24 -18.55 -7.38 -12.64
C TYR A 24 -19.20 -6.01 -12.56
N ILE A 25 -18.48 -4.95 -12.88
CA ILE A 25 -19.06 -3.60 -13.04
C ILE A 25 -20.07 -3.59 -14.19
N ASP A 26 -19.70 -4.15 -15.34
CA ASP A 26 -20.56 -4.18 -16.55
C ASP A 26 -21.80 -5.06 -16.33
N MET A 27 -21.69 -6.12 -15.54
CA MET A 27 -22.80 -6.98 -15.11
C MET A 27 -23.70 -6.33 -14.04
N GLY A 28 -23.35 -5.14 -13.53
CA GLY A 28 -24.09 -4.45 -12.46
C GLY A 28 -23.88 -5.03 -11.06
N LEU A 29 -22.95 -5.98 -10.89
CA LEU A 29 -22.66 -6.63 -9.60
C LEU A 29 -21.80 -5.76 -8.66
N MET A 30 -21.16 -4.72 -9.18
CA MET A 30 -20.35 -3.77 -8.42
C MET A 30 -20.83 -2.32 -8.59
N PRO A 31 -22.07 -1.99 -8.16
CA PRO A 31 -22.66 -0.67 -8.44
C PRO A 31 -21.92 0.48 -7.77
N ASN A 32 -21.31 0.26 -6.61
CA ASN A 32 -20.53 1.29 -5.92
C ASN A 32 -19.18 1.54 -6.60
N ALA A 33 -18.49 0.51 -7.07
CA ALA A 33 -17.29 0.67 -7.86
C ALA A 33 -17.57 1.42 -9.17
N LYS A 34 -18.70 1.11 -9.85
CA LYS A 34 -19.17 1.86 -11.02
C LYS A 34 -19.31 3.34 -10.72
N LYS A 35 -20.02 3.71 -9.65
CA LYS A 35 -20.18 5.10 -9.22
C LYS A 35 -18.86 5.79 -8.91
N MET A 36 -17.89 5.08 -8.33
CA MET A 36 -16.55 5.63 -8.08
C MET A 36 -15.84 5.95 -9.40
N LEU A 37 -15.90 5.06 -10.39
CA LEU A 37 -15.31 5.31 -11.72
C LEU A 37 -15.98 6.46 -12.46
N GLU A 38 -17.29 6.59 -12.36
CA GLU A 38 -18.06 7.69 -12.99
C GLU A 38 -17.77 9.06 -12.38
N ARG A 39 -17.38 9.12 -11.11
CA ARG A 39 -17.15 10.37 -10.36
C ARG A 39 -15.68 10.71 -10.16
N GLY A 40 -14.81 9.75 -10.35
CA GLY A 40 -13.38 9.86 -10.13
C GLY A 40 -12.57 9.81 -11.42
N ALA A 41 -11.26 9.63 -11.26
CA ALA A 41 -10.33 9.36 -12.35
C ALA A 41 -9.74 7.97 -12.19
N ALA A 42 -9.70 7.20 -13.25
CA ALA A 42 -9.12 5.87 -13.27
C ALA A 42 -8.46 5.61 -14.62
N ARG A 43 -7.50 4.71 -14.63
CA ARG A 43 -6.99 4.17 -15.91
C ARG A 43 -8.10 3.38 -16.60
N GLU A 44 -8.15 3.47 -17.91
CA GLU A 44 -9.16 2.76 -18.72
C GLU A 44 -9.10 1.24 -18.50
N ASP A 45 -7.91 0.67 -18.40
CA ASP A 45 -7.67 -0.75 -18.18
C ASP A 45 -7.78 -1.18 -16.71
N LEU A 46 -7.97 -0.25 -15.77
CA LEU A 46 -7.98 -0.45 -14.30
C LEU A 46 -6.70 -1.09 -13.74
N VAL A 47 -5.63 -1.14 -14.51
CA VAL A 47 -4.35 -1.76 -14.09
C VAL A 47 -3.58 -0.78 -13.22
N MET A 48 -3.16 -1.22 -12.05
CA MET A 48 -2.20 -0.50 -11.24
C MET A 48 -0.79 -0.69 -11.82
N LEU A 49 -0.04 0.39 -11.94
CA LEU A 49 1.40 0.32 -12.23
C LEU A 49 2.10 -0.24 -11.00
N GLY A 50 2.61 -1.44 -11.13
CA GLY A 50 3.32 -2.14 -10.06
C GLY A 50 4.82 -2.21 -10.31
N CYS A 51 5.47 -2.99 -9.49
CA CYS A 51 6.90 -3.32 -9.58
C CYS A 51 7.09 -4.83 -9.73
N MET A 52 8.31 -5.27 -9.96
CA MET A 52 8.68 -6.68 -9.91
C MET A 52 9.40 -6.99 -8.58
N PRO A 53 9.10 -8.13 -7.95
CA PRO A 53 8.11 -9.14 -8.32
C PRO A 53 6.66 -8.72 -7.98
N THR A 54 5.69 -9.28 -8.73
CA THR A 54 4.25 -8.98 -8.58
C THR A 54 3.60 -9.82 -7.46
N VAL A 55 4.13 -9.70 -6.26
CA VAL A 55 3.60 -10.37 -5.04
C VAL A 55 3.29 -9.33 -3.96
N THR A 56 2.45 -9.69 -3.01
CA THR A 56 1.87 -8.75 -2.04
C THR A 56 2.89 -7.85 -1.32
N PRO A 57 3.91 -8.35 -0.59
CA PRO A 57 4.74 -7.46 0.21
C PRO A 57 5.50 -6.40 -0.60
N PRO A 58 6.19 -6.71 -1.71
CA PRO A 58 6.83 -5.69 -2.53
C PRO A 58 5.86 -4.65 -3.08
N GLN A 59 4.68 -5.07 -3.56
CA GLN A 59 3.70 -4.17 -4.15
C GLN A 59 3.12 -3.21 -3.12
N TRP A 60 2.69 -3.72 -1.97
CA TRP A 60 2.14 -2.91 -0.89
C TRP A 60 3.18 -1.94 -0.31
N THR A 61 4.45 -2.39 -0.19
CA THR A 61 5.54 -1.52 0.25
C THR A 61 5.86 -0.45 -0.79
N THR A 62 5.85 -0.80 -2.08
CA THR A 62 6.01 0.20 -3.16
C THR A 62 4.92 1.26 -3.11
N MET A 63 3.65 0.88 -2.89
CA MET A 63 2.56 1.85 -2.73
C MET A 63 2.74 2.75 -1.50
N ALA A 64 3.23 2.18 -0.40
CA ALA A 64 3.44 2.91 0.85
C ALA A 64 4.62 3.87 0.83
N THR A 65 5.62 3.63 -0.02
CA THR A 65 6.89 4.36 -0.03
C THR A 65 7.14 5.16 -1.30
N GLY A 66 6.47 4.80 -2.40
CA GLY A 66 6.83 5.31 -3.73
C GLY A 66 8.18 4.81 -4.26
N ALA A 67 8.85 3.91 -3.54
CA ALA A 67 10.15 3.35 -3.90
C ALA A 67 10.01 1.96 -4.54
N THR A 68 11.02 1.55 -5.32
CA THR A 68 11.08 0.20 -5.89
C THR A 68 11.61 -0.82 -4.89
N PRO A 69 11.39 -2.14 -5.09
CA PRO A 69 11.91 -3.18 -4.19
C PRO A 69 13.41 -3.14 -3.96
N GLN A 70 14.19 -2.69 -4.92
CA GLN A 70 15.64 -2.51 -4.79
C GLN A 70 16.00 -1.42 -3.77
N VAL A 71 15.13 -0.43 -3.59
CA VAL A 71 15.33 0.68 -2.66
C VAL A 71 14.76 0.37 -1.28
N HIS A 72 13.50 -0.10 -1.22
CA HIS A 72 12.89 -0.38 0.07
C HIS A 72 13.26 -1.74 0.68
N GLY A 73 13.93 -2.63 -0.08
CA GLY A 73 14.47 -3.90 0.44
C GLY A 73 13.46 -5.05 0.61
N ILE A 74 12.17 -4.81 0.39
CA ILE A 74 11.14 -5.85 0.52
C ILE A 74 10.92 -6.48 -0.85
N THR A 75 11.39 -7.71 -1.05
CA THR A 75 11.43 -8.38 -2.35
C THR A 75 10.55 -9.63 -2.44
N SER A 76 10.06 -10.15 -1.31
CA SER A 76 9.23 -11.36 -1.23
C SER A 76 8.45 -11.37 0.07
N PHE A 77 7.61 -12.40 0.27
CA PHE A 77 6.97 -12.70 1.57
C PHE A 77 7.99 -13.04 2.66
N TYR A 78 9.10 -13.63 2.28
CA TYR A 78 10.09 -14.14 3.20
C TYR A 78 11.49 -13.63 2.83
N ARG A 79 12.32 -13.51 3.84
CA ARG A 79 13.77 -13.33 3.69
C ARG A 79 14.50 -14.41 4.49
N LEU A 80 15.60 -14.88 3.96
CA LEU A 80 16.51 -15.74 4.70
C LEU A 80 17.20 -14.89 5.78
N GLY A 81 17.26 -15.44 7.00
CA GLY A 81 18.10 -14.89 8.06
C GLY A 81 19.57 -15.10 7.77
N GLY A 82 20.45 -14.60 8.66
CA GLY A 82 21.89 -14.90 8.60
C GLY A 82 22.19 -16.41 8.83
N ASP A 83 21.28 -17.10 9.46
CA ASP A 83 21.23 -18.56 9.55
C ASP A 83 20.19 -19.06 8.54
N LEU A 84 20.59 -19.97 7.66
CA LEU A 84 19.73 -20.51 6.58
C LEU A 84 18.48 -21.23 7.09
N ASP A 85 18.47 -21.63 8.36
CA ASP A 85 17.32 -22.27 9.00
C ASP A 85 16.27 -21.28 9.50
N LEU A 86 16.55 -19.97 9.45
CA LEU A 86 15.63 -18.92 9.88
C LEU A 86 14.97 -18.23 8.69
N ILE A 87 13.66 -18.43 8.54
CA ILE A 87 12.83 -17.75 7.57
C ILE A 87 12.03 -16.66 8.29
N ASN A 88 12.26 -15.40 7.93
CA ASN A 88 11.56 -14.27 8.50
C ASN A 88 10.52 -13.72 7.50
N MET A 89 9.35 -13.32 8.00
CA MET A 89 8.35 -12.66 7.17
C MET A 89 8.72 -11.20 6.89
N ASN A 90 8.60 -10.80 5.63
CA ASN A 90 8.85 -9.43 5.17
C ASN A 90 7.63 -8.50 5.34
N LEU A 91 6.89 -8.63 6.43
CA LEU A 91 5.74 -7.77 6.76
C LEU A 91 6.03 -6.85 7.95
N ASP A 92 7.24 -6.87 8.48
CA ASP A 92 7.70 -5.98 9.53
C ASP A 92 8.14 -4.64 8.93
N SER A 93 7.51 -3.55 9.35
CA SER A 93 7.82 -2.19 8.85
C SER A 93 9.28 -1.78 9.07
N ARG A 94 9.94 -2.32 10.10
CA ARG A 94 11.36 -2.05 10.41
C ARG A 94 12.33 -2.64 9.40
N LEU A 95 11.87 -3.57 8.56
CA LEU A 95 12.66 -4.15 7.47
C LEU A 95 12.60 -3.31 6.18
N CYS A 96 11.72 -2.32 6.13
CA CYS A 96 11.60 -1.39 5.02
C CYS A 96 12.68 -0.31 5.13
N HIS A 97 13.50 -0.17 4.11
CA HIS A 97 14.60 0.80 4.08
C HIS A 97 14.18 2.15 3.50
N ALA A 98 12.94 2.30 3.07
CA ALA A 98 12.38 3.55 2.56
C ALA A 98 11.30 4.09 3.49
N GLU A 99 11.17 5.40 3.57
CA GLU A 99 10.17 6.05 4.42
C GLU A 99 8.75 5.75 3.94
N GLN A 100 7.89 5.40 4.88
CA GLN A 100 6.50 5.05 4.61
C GLN A 100 5.60 6.28 4.71
N LEU A 101 4.59 6.37 3.86
CA LEU A 101 3.71 7.54 3.73
C LEU A 101 3.10 7.98 5.08
N TRP A 102 2.70 7.05 5.91
CA TRP A 102 2.10 7.37 7.21
C TRP A 102 3.08 7.98 8.20
N ASN A 103 4.37 7.62 8.14
CA ASN A 103 5.39 8.27 8.94
C ASN A 103 5.55 9.73 8.51
N VAL A 104 5.73 9.95 7.21
CA VAL A 104 5.88 11.29 6.62
C VAL A 104 4.70 12.20 6.98
N THR A 105 3.48 11.70 6.86
CA THR A 105 2.28 12.49 7.18
C THR A 105 2.15 12.76 8.67
N ALA A 106 2.43 11.77 9.52
CA ALA A 106 2.37 11.93 10.97
C ALA A 106 3.45 12.87 11.50
N GLU A 107 4.67 12.80 10.98
CA GLU A 107 5.78 13.70 11.32
C GLU A 107 5.55 15.13 10.81
N ALA A 108 4.82 15.29 9.71
CA ALA A 108 4.34 16.59 9.25
C ALA A 108 3.19 17.17 10.09
N GLY A 109 2.82 16.53 11.21
CA GLY A 109 1.79 16.99 12.13
C GLY A 109 0.36 16.63 11.73
N LEU A 110 0.17 15.78 10.73
CA LEU A 110 -1.14 15.31 10.28
C LEU A 110 -1.55 14.06 11.09
N LYS A 111 -2.77 14.04 11.61
CA LYS A 111 -3.32 12.84 12.24
C LYS A 111 -3.48 11.75 11.20
N THR A 112 -2.78 10.65 11.39
CA THR A 112 -2.67 9.55 10.46
C THR A 112 -3.10 8.25 11.13
N LEU A 113 -4.02 7.54 10.51
CA LEU A 113 -4.47 6.21 10.93
C LEU A 113 -4.07 5.20 9.85
N VAL A 114 -3.40 4.14 10.26
CA VAL A 114 -3.10 2.98 9.40
C VAL A 114 -3.87 1.77 9.90
N TRP A 115 -4.62 1.13 9.01
CA TRP A 115 -5.45 -0.02 9.34
C TRP A 115 -5.18 -1.17 8.39
N HIS A 116 -4.66 -2.26 8.89
CA HIS A 116 -4.42 -3.51 8.17
C HIS A 116 -3.62 -3.35 6.85
N TRP A 117 -2.73 -2.34 6.76
CA TRP A 117 -1.86 -2.23 5.60
C TRP A 117 -0.73 -3.25 5.69
N PRO A 118 -0.55 -4.16 4.70
CA PRO A 118 0.56 -5.11 4.72
C PRO A 118 1.92 -4.39 4.79
N GLY A 119 2.74 -4.77 5.77
CA GLY A 119 4.01 -4.09 6.02
C GLY A 119 3.95 -2.89 6.96
N SER A 120 2.81 -2.65 7.63
CA SER A 120 2.66 -1.66 8.71
C SER A 120 2.65 -2.31 10.10
N ALA A 121 3.54 -3.30 10.32
CA ALA A 121 3.56 -4.08 11.56
C ALA A 121 3.83 -3.21 12.80
N TRP A 122 3.33 -3.66 13.94
CA TRP A 122 3.64 -3.08 15.25
C TRP A 122 4.99 -3.62 15.77
N PRO A 123 5.86 -2.81 16.41
CA PRO A 123 5.71 -1.36 16.63
C PRO A 123 5.79 -0.58 15.33
N PRO A 124 5.15 0.63 15.26
CA PRO A 124 5.26 1.49 14.08
C PRO A 124 6.71 1.92 13.85
N SER A 125 7.03 2.28 12.61
CA SER A 125 8.35 2.77 12.22
C SER A 125 8.59 4.24 12.54
N SER A 126 7.61 4.93 13.14
CA SER A 126 7.72 6.32 13.61
C SER A 126 7.18 6.44 15.04
N ASP A 127 7.85 7.25 15.86
CA ASP A 127 7.43 7.59 17.22
C ASP A 127 6.49 8.82 17.27
N SER A 128 6.00 9.28 16.13
CA SER A 128 5.12 10.44 16.07
C SER A 128 3.80 10.18 16.81
N PRO A 129 3.37 11.08 17.73
CA PRO A 129 2.09 10.95 18.42
C PRO A 129 0.88 11.12 17.50
N ASN A 130 1.09 11.49 16.25
CA ASN A 130 0.06 11.64 15.22
C ASN A 130 -0.21 10.35 14.44
N LEU A 131 0.60 9.30 14.63
CA LEU A 131 0.42 8.00 14.00
C LEU A 131 -0.36 7.06 14.93
N THR A 132 -1.41 6.42 14.37
CA THR A 132 -2.25 5.44 15.06
C THR A 132 -2.48 4.22 14.19
#